data_49f6abccaaab6536206d2145af6b6650
#
_entry.id   49f6abccaaab6536206d2145af6b6650
#
_cell.length_a   1.000
_cell.length_b   1.000
_cell.length_c   1.000
_cell.angle_alpha   90.00
_cell.angle_beta   90.00
_cell.angle_gamma   90.00
#
_symmetry.space_group_name_H-M   'P 1'
#
loop_
_entity.id
_entity.type
_entity.pdbx_description
1 polymer ?
#
loop_
_entity_poly.entity_id
_entity_poly.type
_entity_poly.pdbx_seq_one_letter_code
_entity_poly.pdbx_strand_id
1 'polypeptide(L)'
;MGKLKILGIDPGLASTGFGAISYDNKNKTPALLKCGYIKTLPGIHIADRLNQIHYDINQLINNIRPELIAIENVFSLVRYPKAG
;
A
#
# COMPACT_ATOMS: atom_id res chain seq x y z
N MET A 1 17.23 -11.77 -11.59
CA MET A 1 17.72 -11.70 -10.23
C MET A 1 18.10 -10.33 -9.72
N GLY A 2 18.47 -9.40 -10.52
CA GLY A 2 18.90 -8.10 -10.06
C GLY A 2 17.79 -7.17 -9.61
N LYS A 3 16.53 -7.50 -9.87
CA LYS A 3 15.43 -6.57 -9.62
C LYS A 3 14.48 -7.09 -8.57
N LEU A 4 14.05 -6.15 -7.72
CA LEU A 4 13.11 -6.44 -6.64
C LEU A 4 11.89 -5.54 -6.81
N LYS A 5 10.71 -6.14 -6.84
CA LYS A 5 9.46 -5.36 -6.89
C LYS A 5 8.94 -5.16 -5.49
N ILE A 6 8.68 -3.92 -5.14
CA ILE A 6 8.23 -3.54 -3.81
C ILE A 6 6.91 -2.77 -3.95
N LEU A 7 5.92 -3.17 -3.18
CA LEU A 7 4.64 -2.47 -3.11
C LEU A 7 4.51 -1.84 -1.73
N GLY A 8 4.40 -0.52 -1.70
CA GLY A 8 4.17 0.23 -0.48
C GLY A 8 2.70 0.60 -0.35
N ILE A 9 2.15 0.45 0.84
CA ILE A 9 0.75 0.75 1.11
C ILE A 9 0.64 1.65 2.32
N ASP A 10 -0.09 2.75 2.15
CA ASP A 10 -0.42 3.68 3.22
C ASP A 10 -1.94 3.56 3.46
N PRO A 11 -2.36 2.74 4.43
CA PRO A 11 -3.77 2.42 4.59
C PRO A 11 -4.58 3.58 5.11
N GLY A 12 -5.77 3.73 4.57
CA GLY A 12 -6.75 4.69 5.04
C GLY A 12 -8.13 4.23 4.62
N LEU A 13 -9.12 4.44 5.48
CA LEU A 13 -10.45 3.95 5.20
C LEU A 13 -11.08 4.66 4.01
N ALA A 14 -10.95 5.97 3.94
CA ALA A 14 -11.49 6.74 2.84
C ALA A 14 -10.58 6.68 1.60
N SER A 15 -9.28 6.59 1.81
CA SER A 15 -8.32 6.61 0.72
C SER A 15 -7.06 5.86 1.16
N THR A 16 -6.74 4.82 0.45
CA THR A 16 -5.52 4.04 0.68
C THR A 16 -4.53 4.35 -0.42
N GLY A 17 -3.39 4.92 -0.05
CA GLY A 17 -2.34 5.23 -1.00
C GLY A 17 -1.46 4.03 -1.28
N PHE A 18 -0.95 3.93 -2.51
CA PHE A 18 -0.01 2.87 -2.83
C PHE A 18 1.01 3.35 -3.84
N GLY A 19 2.17 2.72 -3.79
CA GLY A 19 3.21 2.93 -4.77
C GLY A 19 4.00 1.64 -4.96
N ALA A 20 4.27 1.31 -6.20
CA ALA A 20 5.05 0.13 -6.53
C ALA A 20 6.30 0.55 -7.28
N ILE A 21 7.42 0.00 -6.87
CA ILE A 21 8.70 0.27 -7.53
C ILE A 21 9.38 -1.03 -7.89
N SER A 22 10.25 -0.94 -8.87
CA SER A 22 11.21 -1.97 -9.19
C SER A 22 12.58 -1.43 -8.82
N TYR A 23 13.30 -2.13 -7.98
CA TYR A 23 14.63 -1.71 -7.55
C TYR A 23 15.67 -2.62 -8.19
N ASP A 24 16.61 -2.02 -8.91
CA ASP A 24 17.71 -2.77 -9.50
C ASP A 24 18.85 -2.81 -8.51
N ASN A 25 19.09 -3.99 -7.95
CA ASN A 25 20.11 -4.16 -6.93
C ASN A 25 21.51 -3.92 -7.46
N LYS A 26 21.75 -4.19 -8.73
CA LYS A 26 23.05 -3.98 -9.35
C LYS A 26 23.37 -2.51 -9.50
N ASN A 27 22.44 -1.76 -10.09
CA ASN A 27 22.65 -0.35 -10.39
C ASN A 27 22.19 0.56 -9.28
N LYS A 28 21.53 0.00 -8.25
CA LYS A 28 20.99 0.76 -7.13
C LYS A 28 20.01 1.84 -7.59
N THR A 29 19.22 1.52 -8.62
CA THR A 29 18.28 2.48 -9.19
C THR A 29 16.86 2.00 -9.02
N PRO A 30 15.99 2.84 -8.41
CA PRO A 30 14.55 2.55 -8.37
C PRO A 30 13.86 3.04 -9.63
N ALA A 31 12.80 2.35 -10.01
CA ALA A 31 11.94 2.78 -11.10
C ALA A 31 10.51 2.64 -10.66
N LEU A 32 9.71 3.67 -10.91
CA LEU A 32 8.31 3.66 -10.55
C LEU A 32 7.53 2.76 -11.51
N LEU A 33 6.80 1.79 -10.97
CA LEU A 33 5.94 0.93 -11.76
C LEU A 33 4.51 1.44 -11.79
N LYS A 34 3.99 1.84 -10.63
CA LYS A 34 2.61 2.28 -10.52
C LYS A 34 2.43 3.01 -9.20
N CYS A 35 1.54 4.00 -9.18
CA CYS A 35 1.14 4.63 -7.93
C CYS A 35 -0.29 5.13 -8.07
N GLY A 36 -0.96 5.34 -6.94
CA GLY A 36 -2.32 5.82 -6.96
C GLY A 36 -2.98 5.68 -5.62
N TYR A 37 -4.30 5.75 -5.66
CA TYR A 37 -5.14 5.66 -4.46
C TYR A 37 -6.29 4.70 -4.71
N ILE A 38 -6.61 3.93 -3.68
CA ILE A 38 -7.85 3.16 -3.64
C ILE A 38 -8.81 3.97 -2.78
N LYS A 39 -9.91 4.43 -3.39
CA LYS A 39 -10.87 5.27 -2.69
C LYS A 39 -12.17 4.52 -2.49
N THR A 40 -12.76 4.72 -1.31
CA THR A 40 -14.08 4.18 -1.01
C THR A 40 -15.06 5.33 -0.88
N LEU A 41 -16.33 5.05 -1.18
CA LEU A 41 -17.36 6.07 -1.12
C LEU A 41 -17.77 6.33 0.33
N PRO A 42 -17.91 7.60 0.73
CA PRO A 42 -18.48 7.91 2.04
C PRO A 42 -19.93 7.49 2.08
N GLY A 43 -20.41 7.15 3.27
CA GLY A 43 -21.81 6.80 3.46
C GLY A 43 -22.13 5.33 3.31
N ILE A 44 -21.22 4.51 2.81
CA ILE A 44 -21.43 3.06 2.80
C ILE A 44 -20.87 2.46 4.09
N HIS A 45 -21.35 1.25 4.41
CA HIS A 45 -20.93 0.58 5.63
C HIS A 45 -19.43 0.32 5.63
N ILE A 46 -18.84 0.37 6.82
CA ILE A 46 -17.41 0.15 6.97
C ILE A 46 -17.00 -1.23 6.47
N ALA A 47 -17.87 -2.23 6.66
CA ALA A 47 -17.58 -3.57 6.17
C ALA A 47 -17.44 -3.59 4.65
N ASP A 48 -18.30 -2.86 3.95
CA ASP A 48 -18.24 -2.78 2.49
C ASP A 48 -17.02 -2.02 2.03
N ARG A 49 -16.64 -0.97 2.77
CA ARG A 49 -15.43 -0.22 2.44
C ARG A 49 -14.18 -1.09 2.59
N LEU A 50 -14.13 -1.87 3.67
CA LEU A 50 -13.01 -2.77 3.90
C LEU A 50 -12.95 -3.87 2.83
N ASN A 51 -14.10 -4.38 2.42
CA ASN A 51 -14.15 -5.37 1.36
C ASN A 51 -13.64 -4.82 0.04
N GLN A 52 -13.98 -3.58 -0.27
CA GLN A 52 -13.50 -2.94 -1.49
C GLN A 52 -11.99 -2.76 -1.46
N ILE A 53 -11.46 -2.29 -0.32
CA ILE A 53 -10.02 -2.10 -0.17
C ILE A 53 -9.31 -3.46 -0.32
N HIS A 54 -9.84 -4.48 0.31
CA HIS A 54 -9.27 -5.82 0.24
C HIS A 54 -9.24 -6.33 -1.19
N TYR A 55 -10.34 -6.16 -1.91
CA TYR A 55 -10.43 -6.59 -3.29
C TYR A 55 -9.40 -5.86 -4.16
N ASP A 56 -9.33 -4.54 -4.02
CA ASP A 56 -8.45 -3.73 -4.87
C ASP A 56 -6.99 -3.99 -4.56
N ILE A 57 -6.63 -4.22 -3.30
CA ILE A 57 -5.26 -4.56 -2.93
C ILE A 57 -4.89 -5.91 -3.52
N ASN A 58 -5.80 -6.89 -3.46
CA ASN A 58 -5.53 -8.19 -4.06
C ASN A 58 -5.31 -8.08 -5.57
N GLN A 59 -6.06 -7.22 -6.24
CA GLN A 59 -5.85 -6.99 -7.67
C GLN A 59 -4.47 -6.39 -7.94
N LEU A 60 -4.06 -5.44 -7.10
CA LEU A 60 -2.72 -4.85 -7.23
C LEU A 60 -1.63 -5.91 -7.06
N ILE A 61 -1.76 -6.74 -6.04
CA ILE A 61 -0.77 -7.78 -5.77
C ILE A 61 -0.70 -8.76 -6.95
N ASN A 62 -1.86 -9.14 -7.48
CA ASN A 62 -1.91 -10.07 -8.60
C ASN A 62 -1.30 -9.49 -9.87
N ASN A 63 -1.48 -8.18 -10.08
CA ASN A 63 -0.96 -7.51 -11.27
C ASN A 63 0.53 -7.21 -11.16
N ILE A 64 0.97 -6.74 -10.00
CA ILE A 64 2.36 -6.29 -9.80
C ILE A 64 3.26 -7.46 -9.45
N ARG A 65 2.75 -8.39 -8.65
CA ARG A 65 3.50 -9.53 -8.13
C ARG A 65 4.76 -9.08 -7.40
N PRO A 66 4.58 -8.30 -6.32
CA PRO A 66 5.73 -7.82 -5.58
C PRO A 66 6.38 -8.92 -4.77
N GLU A 67 7.68 -8.80 -4.58
CA GLU A 67 8.41 -9.69 -3.67
C GLU A 67 8.34 -9.20 -2.24
N LEU A 68 8.07 -7.90 -2.06
CA LEU A 68 8.04 -7.30 -0.74
C LEU A 68 6.88 -6.31 -0.68
N ILE A 69 6.15 -6.35 0.43
CA ILE A 69 5.07 -5.39 0.68
C ILE A 69 5.40 -4.66 1.97
N ALA A 70 5.43 -3.34 1.89
CA ALA A 70 5.68 -2.48 3.05
C ALA A 70 4.39 -1.74 3.38
N ILE A 71 3.95 -1.83 4.63
CA ILE A 71 2.72 -1.21 5.10
C ILE A 71 3.07 -0.27 6.24
N GLU A 72 2.59 0.96 6.16
CA GLU A 72 2.84 1.93 7.22
C GLU A 72 2.16 1.51 8.50
N ASN A 73 2.88 1.61 9.62
CA ASN A 73 2.35 1.25 10.91
C ASN A 73 1.72 2.48 11.58
N VAL A 74 0.41 2.63 11.42
CA VAL A 74 -0.29 3.78 11.98
C VAL A 74 -0.44 3.71 13.50
N PHE A 75 -0.22 2.54 14.08
CA PHE A 75 -0.34 2.41 15.53
C PHE A 75 0.69 3.22 16.29
N SER A 76 1.87 3.39 15.72
CA SER A 76 2.88 4.19 16.38
C SER A 76 2.45 5.64 16.51
N LEU A 77 1.67 6.15 15.58
CA LEU A 77 1.14 7.50 15.65
C LEU A 77 0.11 7.67 16.77
N VAL A 78 -0.71 6.65 16.96
CA VAL A 78 -1.74 6.67 18.01
C VAL A 78 -1.11 6.59 19.40
N ARG A 79 -0.01 5.88 19.51
CA ARG A 79 0.61 5.66 20.84
C ARG A 79 1.27 6.89 21.43
N TYR A 80 1.81 7.75 20.58
CA TYR A 80 2.58 8.90 21.07
C TYR A 80 1.83 9.80 22.02
N PRO A 81 0.63 10.23 21.72
CA PRO A 81 -0.09 11.11 22.65
C PRO A 81 -0.31 10.47 24.02
N LYS A 82 -0.38 9.16 24.07
CA LYS A 82 -0.63 8.46 25.33
C LYS A 82 0.64 8.24 26.11
N ALA A 83 1.75 8.12 25.44
CA ALA A 83 3.03 7.93 26.10
C ALA A 83 3.55 9.21 26.73
N GLY A 84 3.09 10.35 26.23
CA GLY A 84 3.50 11.65 26.73
C GLY A 84 2.92 12.03 28.08
#